data_836d3ddf13afb8b73958e3a04f0823ef
#
_entry.id   836d3ddf13afb8b73958e3a04f0823ef
#
_cell.length_a   1.000
_cell.length_b   1.000
_cell.length_c   1.000
_cell.angle_alpha   90.00
_cell.angle_beta   90.00
_cell.angle_gamma   90.00
#
_symmetry.space_group_name_H-M   'P 1'
#
loop_
_entity.id
_entity.type
_entity.pdbx_description
1 polymer ?
#
loop_
_entity_poly.entity_id
_entity_poly.type
_entity_poly.pdbx_seq_one_letter_code
_entity_poly.pdbx_strand_id
1 'polypeptide(L)'
;MHIRIYHKSLWPKYKGAIFSALYQLTRARNLEVSFVHVAETDEIRLQLGGVDLSYHQYPFRVIVPGSYEDAGTLRRTMALAGDLIRNPADLVVLPGYDRIENWMMLLICVLMRRKRAVFCDSTINDNRQVWWKALAKRLFFSRCDAFVGYGQRTKEYLVSLGASADKVIVPCVAPALPHEYSQLEVHASYAAASAESNPAGFLYVGRLAPEKGLMDLLDAFAQLRATLTGARLDIIGAGALREPLLKRIAELGLDGNVSLLGTLPLTAIVPYFYRSAALVLPSHSEPWGLVANEALSYGCPVVIADRCGCVPELVIEGVSGYTFRVGDIEDLREAMVKAAALSQNRRTTAASCVAVASKLMPGTAAEQMLNGLCRAAASQA
;
A
#
# COMPACT_ATOMS: atom_id res chain seq x y z
N MET A 1 6.07 29.79 1.88
CA MET A 1 6.73 28.49 2.18
C MET A 1 6.55 27.61 0.97
N HIS A 2 7.66 27.12 0.42
CA HIS A 2 7.69 26.23 -0.74
C HIS A 2 8.19 24.84 -0.31
N ILE A 3 7.40 23.79 -0.57
CA ILE A 3 7.75 22.39 -0.34
C ILE A 3 7.95 21.72 -1.70
N ARG A 4 9.08 21.04 -1.91
CA ARG A 4 9.37 20.31 -3.12
C ARG A 4 9.40 18.83 -2.85
N ILE A 5 8.47 18.09 -3.44
CA ILE A 5 8.29 16.65 -3.23
C ILE A 5 8.85 15.87 -4.41
N TYR A 6 9.88 15.10 -4.17
CA TYR A 6 10.39 14.12 -5.13
C TYR A 6 9.81 12.74 -4.82
N HIS A 7 9.32 12.05 -5.85
CA HIS A 7 8.78 10.70 -5.73
C HIS A 7 9.37 9.79 -6.82
N LYS A 8 9.58 8.50 -6.52
CA LYS A 8 10.28 7.56 -7.40
C LYS A 8 9.64 7.45 -8.79
N SER A 9 8.32 7.26 -8.86
CA SER A 9 7.61 7.08 -10.13
C SER A 9 6.22 7.71 -10.11
N LEU A 10 5.72 8.06 -11.30
CA LEU A 10 4.38 8.61 -11.51
C LEU A 10 3.29 7.51 -11.43
N TRP A 11 3.63 6.27 -11.77
CA TRP A 11 2.71 5.15 -11.94
C TRP A 11 1.73 4.86 -10.77
N PRO A 12 2.10 4.97 -9.47
CA PRO A 12 1.20 4.56 -8.39
C PRO A 12 -0.03 5.45 -8.27
N LYS A 13 -1.20 4.95 -8.67
CA LYS A 13 -2.49 5.65 -8.61
C LYS A 13 -2.80 6.21 -7.22
N TYR A 14 -2.53 5.44 -6.15
CA TYR A 14 -2.77 5.88 -4.77
C TYR A 14 -1.96 7.10 -4.38
N LYS A 15 -0.72 7.21 -4.89
CA LYS A 15 0.10 8.42 -4.72
C LYS A 15 -0.47 9.59 -5.48
N GLY A 16 -0.92 9.33 -6.71
CA GLY A 16 -1.61 10.32 -7.53
C GLY A 16 -2.81 10.92 -6.80
N ALA A 17 -3.68 10.07 -6.25
CA ALA A 17 -4.85 10.49 -5.48
C ALA A 17 -4.46 11.34 -4.24
N ILE A 18 -3.45 10.91 -3.45
CA ILE A 18 -2.96 11.65 -2.28
C ILE A 18 -2.35 13.00 -2.69
N PHE A 19 -1.51 13.02 -3.74
CA PHE A 19 -0.87 14.26 -4.20
C PHE A 19 -1.86 15.23 -4.83
N SER A 20 -2.91 14.73 -5.50
CA SER A 20 -4.02 15.56 -5.99
C SER A 20 -4.77 16.23 -4.85
N ALA A 21 -5.12 15.47 -3.80
CA ALA A 21 -5.73 16.03 -2.61
C ALA A 21 -4.80 17.02 -1.88
N LEU A 22 -3.50 16.70 -1.78
CA LEU A 22 -2.50 17.58 -1.20
C LEU A 22 -2.39 18.92 -1.97
N TYR A 23 -2.39 18.86 -3.30
CA TYR A 23 -2.35 20.05 -4.14
C TYR A 23 -3.55 20.96 -3.91
N GLN A 24 -4.75 20.39 -3.82
CA GLN A 24 -5.97 21.18 -3.52
C GLN A 24 -5.89 21.86 -2.14
N LEU A 25 -5.43 21.13 -1.12
CA LEU A 25 -5.25 21.67 0.23
C LEU A 25 -4.21 22.80 0.27
N THR A 26 -3.10 22.68 -0.46
CA THR A 26 -2.05 23.69 -0.50
C THR A 26 -2.54 24.98 -1.16
N ARG A 27 -3.32 24.86 -2.24
CA ARG A 27 -3.97 26.03 -2.87
C ARG A 27 -4.90 26.78 -1.89
N ALA A 28 -5.72 26.03 -1.17
CA ALA A 28 -6.64 26.60 -0.19
C ALA A 28 -5.93 27.32 0.97
N ARG A 29 -4.67 26.92 1.28
CA ARG A 29 -3.85 27.48 2.38
C ARG A 29 -2.78 28.48 1.90
N ASN A 30 -2.76 28.86 0.63
CA ASN A 30 -1.74 29.71 0.01
C ASN A 30 -0.29 29.19 0.24
N LEU A 31 -0.11 27.88 0.14
CA LEU A 31 1.18 27.23 0.23
C LEU A 31 1.62 26.78 -1.16
N GLU A 32 2.92 26.83 -1.43
CA GLU A 32 3.49 26.35 -2.69
C GLU A 32 4.03 24.92 -2.51
N VAL A 33 3.55 23.99 -3.33
CA VAL A 33 4.07 22.63 -3.38
C VAL A 33 4.36 22.24 -4.84
N SER A 34 5.58 21.78 -5.10
CA SER A 34 5.99 21.26 -6.42
C SER A 34 6.18 19.75 -6.36
N PHE A 35 5.68 19.04 -7.37
CA PHE A 35 5.79 17.60 -7.48
C PHE A 35 6.74 17.22 -8.61
N VAL A 36 7.73 16.38 -8.29
CA VAL A 36 8.74 15.90 -9.22
C VAL A 36 8.80 14.38 -9.14
N HIS A 37 8.52 13.71 -10.25
CA HIS A 37 8.70 12.27 -10.37
C HIS A 37 10.03 11.95 -11.03
N VAL A 38 10.77 10.99 -10.45
CA VAL A 38 12.07 10.59 -11.03
C VAL A 38 11.85 9.94 -12.39
N ALA A 39 10.87 9.05 -12.51
CA ALA A 39 10.48 8.40 -13.76
C ALA A 39 8.95 8.24 -13.85
N GLU A 40 8.45 7.83 -15.01
CA GLU A 40 7.02 7.55 -15.18
C GLU A 40 6.64 6.22 -14.51
N THR A 41 7.46 5.20 -14.67
CA THR A 41 7.20 3.83 -14.18
C THR A 41 8.51 3.09 -13.82
N ASP A 42 8.44 1.79 -13.60
CA ASP A 42 9.58 0.86 -13.51
C ASP A 42 9.26 -0.44 -14.29
N GLU A 43 10.28 -1.28 -14.55
CA GLU A 43 10.14 -2.50 -15.37
C GLU A 43 9.04 -3.44 -14.89
N ILE A 44 8.88 -3.60 -13.57
CA ILE A 44 7.86 -4.48 -12.99
C ILE A 44 6.46 -3.95 -13.29
N ARG A 45 6.27 -2.63 -13.20
CA ARG A 45 4.98 -1.96 -13.37
C ARG A 45 4.57 -1.78 -14.82
N LEU A 46 5.55 -1.72 -15.74
CA LEU A 46 5.27 -1.72 -17.19
C LEU A 46 4.37 -2.88 -17.61
N GLN A 47 4.54 -4.06 -16.99
CA GLN A 47 3.72 -5.24 -17.26
C GLN A 47 2.30 -5.14 -16.71
N LEU A 48 2.04 -4.18 -15.80
CA LEU A 48 0.74 -3.97 -15.15
C LEU A 48 -0.08 -2.84 -15.80
N GLY A 49 0.39 -2.28 -16.92
CA GLY A 49 -0.27 -1.21 -17.65
C GLY A 49 0.41 0.15 -17.53
N GLY A 50 -0.03 1.10 -18.34
CA GLY A 50 0.50 2.46 -18.38
C GLY A 50 0.13 3.30 -17.15
N VAL A 51 0.66 4.53 -17.11
CA VAL A 51 0.31 5.53 -16.10
C VAL A 51 -1.14 5.99 -16.32
N ASP A 52 -1.95 5.92 -15.27
CA ASP A 52 -3.31 6.44 -15.29
C ASP A 52 -3.34 7.88 -14.77
N LEU A 53 -3.32 8.82 -15.69
CA LEU A 53 -3.27 10.25 -15.37
C LEU A 53 -4.55 10.78 -14.71
N SER A 54 -5.66 10.06 -14.72
CA SER A 54 -6.91 10.50 -14.09
C SER A 54 -6.77 10.71 -12.58
N TYR A 55 -5.83 10.00 -11.94
CA TYR A 55 -5.51 10.16 -10.52
C TYR A 55 -4.50 11.28 -10.22
N HIS A 56 -3.84 11.87 -11.24
CA HIS A 56 -2.77 12.85 -11.10
C HIS A 56 -3.23 14.28 -11.45
N GLN A 57 -4.21 14.80 -10.70
CA GLN A 57 -4.81 16.12 -10.93
C GLN A 57 -4.02 17.26 -10.24
N TYR A 58 -2.71 17.29 -10.44
CA TYR A 58 -1.79 18.30 -9.94
C TYR A 58 -0.68 18.55 -10.99
N PRO A 59 -0.06 19.74 -11.02
CA PRO A 59 1.09 19.97 -11.89
C PRO A 59 2.29 19.16 -11.41
N PHE A 60 2.91 18.41 -12.30
CA PHE A 60 4.09 17.64 -12.00
C PHE A 60 5.14 17.75 -13.10
N ARG A 61 6.37 17.37 -12.75
CA ARG A 61 7.48 17.22 -13.66
C ARG A 61 8.06 15.82 -13.55
N VAL A 62 8.40 15.21 -14.69
CA VAL A 62 9.15 13.95 -14.75
C VAL A 62 10.58 14.26 -15.15
N ILE A 63 11.56 13.72 -14.40
CA ILE A 63 12.99 13.95 -14.65
C ILE A 63 13.47 13.07 -15.79
N VAL A 64 13.08 11.81 -15.81
CA VAL A 64 13.44 10.83 -16.83
C VAL A 64 12.15 10.27 -17.42
N PRO A 65 11.82 10.55 -18.67
CA PRO A 65 10.69 9.91 -19.35
C PRO A 65 10.86 8.38 -19.42
N GLY A 66 9.77 7.65 -19.35
CA GLY A 66 9.76 6.18 -19.44
C GLY A 66 10.07 5.48 -18.14
N SER A 67 10.74 4.33 -18.23
CA SER A 67 11.07 3.50 -17.06
C SER A 67 12.25 4.06 -16.26
N TYR A 68 12.19 3.82 -14.97
CA TYR A 68 13.27 4.19 -14.05
C TYR A 68 14.61 3.53 -14.45
N GLU A 69 14.55 2.33 -15.00
CA GLU A 69 15.70 1.54 -15.43
C GLU A 69 16.30 2.03 -16.77
N ASP A 70 15.52 2.66 -17.65
CA ASP A 70 15.95 3.16 -18.97
C ASP A 70 17.05 4.22 -18.85
N ALA A 71 17.07 5.00 -17.79
CA ALA A 71 18.14 5.92 -17.52
C ALA A 71 19.20 5.31 -16.61
N GLY A 72 20.43 5.24 -17.03
CA GLY A 72 21.56 4.83 -16.20
C GLY A 72 21.68 5.68 -14.93
N THR A 73 22.18 5.09 -13.85
CA THR A 73 22.28 5.73 -12.51
C THR A 73 22.97 7.09 -12.56
N LEU A 74 24.04 7.24 -13.34
CA LEU A 74 24.76 8.52 -13.45
C LEU A 74 23.88 9.62 -14.06
N ARG A 75 23.15 9.31 -15.13
CA ARG A 75 22.26 10.28 -15.79
C ARG A 75 21.15 10.73 -14.86
N ARG A 76 20.51 9.78 -14.13
CA ARG A 76 19.48 10.10 -13.11
C ARG A 76 20.05 10.98 -12.01
N THR A 77 21.21 10.60 -11.47
CA THR A 77 21.87 11.35 -10.38
C THR A 77 22.19 12.77 -10.80
N MET A 78 22.76 12.99 -11.99
CA MET A 78 23.08 14.33 -12.50
C MET A 78 21.81 15.15 -12.76
N ALA A 79 20.78 14.55 -13.32
CA ALA A 79 19.52 15.23 -13.61
C ALA A 79 18.80 15.66 -12.31
N LEU A 80 18.75 14.79 -11.30
CA LEU A 80 18.17 15.11 -9.99
C LEU A 80 19.00 16.17 -9.24
N ALA A 81 20.33 16.07 -9.27
CA ALA A 81 21.23 17.06 -8.69
C ALA A 81 21.02 18.44 -9.32
N GLY A 82 21.00 18.48 -10.65
CA GLY A 82 20.77 19.72 -11.40
C GLY A 82 19.41 20.34 -11.14
N ASP A 83 18.34 19.51 -11.06
CA ASP A 83 17.01 19.98 -10.74
C ASP A 83 16.94 20.53 -9.30
N LEU A 84 17.51 19.80 -8.35
CA LEU A 84 17.54 20.20 -6.94
C LEU A 84 18.31 21.53 -6.74
N ILE A 85 19.45 21.70 -7.39
CA ILE A 85 20.26 22.93 -7.26
C ILE A 85 19.53 24.15 -7.84
N ARG A 86 18.93 24.01 -9.04
CA ARG A 86 18.28 25.13 -9.75
C ARG A 86 16.96 25.56 -9.15
N ASN A 87 16.30 24.67 -8.41
CA ASN A 87 14.96 24.91 -7.87
C ASN A 87 14.99 24.89 -6.34
N PRO A 88 15.24 26.03 -5.68
CA PRO A 88 15.26 26.12 -4.23
C PRO A 88 13.87 25.88 -3.64
N ALA A 89 13.83 25.28 -2.44
CA ALA A 89 12.62 25.10 -1.64
C ALA A 89 12.99 25.16 -0.16
N ASP A 90 12.03 25.54 0.68
CA ASP A 90 12.20 25.60 2.14
C ASP A 90 12.31 24.20 2.74
N LEU A 91 11.60 23.24 2.17
CA LEU A 91 11.66 21.81 2.54
C LEU A 91 11.69 20.95 1.27
N VAL A 92 12.65 20.04 1.22
CA VAL A 92 12.76 19.03 0.17
C VAL A 92 12.35 17.66 0.72
N VAL A 93 11.40 16.98 0.07
CA VAL A 93 11.04 15.60 0.41
C VAL A 93 11.74 14.66 -0.57
N LEU A 94 12.68 13.87 -0.05
CA LEU A 94 13.48 12.92 -0.83
C LEU A 94 12.67 11.66 -1.16
N PRO A 95 12.86 11.04 -2.35
CA PRO A 95 12.03 9.92 -2.81
C PRO A 95 12.32 8.58 -2.10
N GLY A 96 13.37 8.50 -1.31
CA GLY A 96 13.83 7.31 -0.61
C GLY A 96 15.24 7.46 -0.09
N TYR A 97 15.85 6.35 0.35
CA TYR A 97 17.17 6.32 1.00
C TYR A 97 18.07 5.15 0.53
N ASP A 98 17.55 4.30 -0.33
CA ASP A 98 18.16 3.01 -0.73
C ASP A 98 19.07 3.10 -1.96
N ARG A 99 19.04 4.24 -2.68
CA ARG A 99 19.75 4.42 -3.95
C ARG A 99 20.79 5.54 -3.86
N ILE A 100 21.84 5.45 -4.69
CA ILE A 100 22.96 6.40 -4.70
C ILE A 100 22.51 7.82 -5.02
N GLU A 101 21.54 8.00 -5.92
CA GLU A 101 20.98 9.31 -6.23
C GLU A 101 20.29 9.96 -5.02
N ASN A 102 19.68 9.19 -4.13
CA ASN A 102 19.08 9.71 -2.90
C ASN A 102 20.14 10.22 -1.92
N TRP A 103 21.28 9.54 -1.85
CA TRP A 103 22.44 9.98 -1.05
C TRP A 103 23.05 11.26 -1.62
N MET A 104 23.14 11.39 -2.95
CA MET A 104 23.60 12.62 -3.60
C MET A 104 22.65 13.78 -3.30
N MET A 105 21.32 13.56 -3.41
CA MET A 105 20.33 14.58 -3.06
C MET A 105 20.44 14.99 -1.59
N LEU A 106 20.61 14.02 -0.67
CA LEU A 106 20.86 14.30 0.74
C LEU A 106 22.09 15.18 0.94
N LEU A 107 23.22 14.83 0.31
CA LEU A 107 24.46 15.60 0.40
C LEU A 107 24.27 17.03 -0.09
N ILE A 108 23.62 17.23 -1.24
CA ILE A 108 23.30 18.56 -1.76
C ILE A 108 22.45 19.36 -0.77
N CYS A 109 21.41 18.76 -0.21
CA CYS A 109 20.56 19.42 0.79
C CYS A 109 21.37 19.82 2.03
N VAL A 110 22.29 18.98 2.50
CA VAL A 110 23.17 19.28 3.64
C VAL A 110 24.10 20.45 3.32
N LEU A 111 24.80 20.40 2.18
CA LEU A 111 25.73 21.46 1.75
C LEU A 111 25.02 22.81 1.53
N MET A 112 23.81 22.76 0.99
CA MET A 112 22.98 23.96 0.75
C MET A 112 22.15 24.37 1.97
N ARG A 113 22.30 23.70 3.11
CA ARG A 113 21.55 23.93 4.37
C ARG A 113 20.03 23.93 4.18
N ARG A 114 19.51 23.11 3.27
CA ARG A 114 18.07 22.96 3.03
C ARG A 114 17.49 21.93 3.99
N LYS A 115 16.30 22.20 4.51
CA LYS A 115 15.53 21.22 5.27
C LYS A 115 15.11 20.08 4.36
N ARG A 116 15.10 18.86 4.90
CA ARG A 116 14.85 17.64 4.13
C ARG A 116 14.08 16.61 4.94
N ALA A 117 13.00 16.15 4.33
CA ALA A 117 12.28 14.97 4.74
C ALA A 117 12.59 13.81 3.79
N VAL A 118 12.25 12.58 4.17
CA VAL A 118 12.43 11.40 3.31
C VAL A 118 11.21 10.49 3.38
N PHE A 119 10.80 9.95 2.23
CA PHE A 119 9.80 8.88 2.19
C PHE A 119 10.41 7.56 2.64
N CYS A 120 9.69 6.84 3.50
CA CYS A 120 10.00 5.49 3.93
C CYS A 120 8.73 4.65 3.91
N ASP A 121 8.75 3.53 3.18
CA ASP A 121 7.67 2.56 3.06
C ASP A 121 8.07 1.16 3.56
N SER A 122 9.26 1.04 4.17
CA SER A 122 9.75 -0.22 4.74
C SER A 122 9.28 -0.43 6.17
N THR A 123 9.13 -1.69 6.52
CA THR A 123 8.85 -2.15 7.89
C THR A 123 9.98 -3.06 8.41
N ILE A 124 9.96 -3.39 9.68
CA ILE A 124 10.95 -4.28 10.29
C ILE A 124 10.89 -5.70 9.70
N ASN A 125 9.72 -6.07 9.16
CA ASN A 125 9.43 -7.41 8.66
C ASN A 125 9.77 -7.62 7.17
N ASP A 126 10.05 -6.55 6.41
CA ASP A 126 10.19 -6.63 4.95
C ASP A 126 11.56 -7.10 4.48
N ASN A 127 12.60 -6.92 5.29
CA ASN A 127 13.98 -7.17 4.90
C ASN A 127 14.79 -7.84 6.00
N ARG A 128 15.67 -8.76 5.63
CA ARG A 128 16.70 -9.24 6.55
C ARG A 128 17.54 -8.06 7.06
N GLN A 129 17.59 -7.90 8.37
CA GLN A 129 18.39 -6.85 9.01
C GLN A 129 19.87 -7.18 8.85
N VAL A 130 20.55 -6.47 7.96
CA VAL A 130 21.99 -6.57 7.76
C VAL A 130 22.66 -5.38 8.46
N TRP A 131 23.51 -5.63 9.43
CA TRP A 131 24.05 -4.62 10.34
C TRP A 131 24.71 -3.41 9.63
N TRP A 132 25.50 -3.64 8.56
CA TRP A 132 26.14 -2.55 7.81
C TRP A 132 25.13 -1.71 7.00
N LYS A 133 24.07 -2.33 6.49
CA LYS A 133 22.96 -1.61 5.85
C LYS A 133 22.19 -0.77 6.87
N ALA A 134 22.01 -1.30 8.09
CA ALA A 134 21.40 -0.54 9.19
C ALA A 134 22.23 0.68 9.57
N LEU A 135 23.57 0.54 9.64
CA LEU A 135 24.46 1.67 9.91
C LEU A 135 24.37 2.76 8.83
N ALA A 136 24.38 2.37 7.56
CA ALA A 136 24.20 3.32 6.45
C ALA A 136 22.84 4.05 6.54
N LYS A 137 21.76 3.32 6.83
CA LYS A 137 20.42 3.93 7.02
C LYS A 137 20.41 4.90 8.21
N ARG A 138 21.02 4.53 9.34
CA ARG A 138 21.16 5.42 10.50
C ARG A 138 21.90 6.71 10.15
N LEU A 139 23.01 6.60 9.39
CA LEU A 139 23.75 7.76 8.93
C LEU A 139 22.90 8.66 8.02
N PHE A 140 22.15 8.07 7.08
CA PHE A 140 21.24 8.83 6.22
C PHE A 140 20.17 9.54 7.05
N PHE A 141 19.50 8.81 7.95
CA PHE A 141 18.40 9.31 8.75
C PHE A 141 18.83 10.37 9.77
N SER A 142 20.06 10.26 10.32
CA SER A 142 20.60 11.29 11.22
C SER A 142 20.74 12.67 10.56
N ARG A 143 20.71 12.72 9.24
CA ARG A 143 20.80 13.97 8.45
C ARG A 143 19.44 14.45 7.93
N CYS A 144 18.33 13.77 8.26
CA CYS A 144 16.98 14.17 7.88
C CYS A 144 16.28 14.91 9.01
N ASP A 145 15.50 15.93 8.63
CA ASP A 145 14.74 16.76 9.57
C ASP A 145 13.36 16.16 9.86
N ALA A 146 12.81 15.36 8.92
CA ALA A 146 11.54 14.65 9.07
C ALA A 146 11.49 13.39 8.19
N PHE A 147 10.53 12.52 8.50
CA PHE A 147 10.27 11.26 7.81
C PHE A 147 8.80 11.15 7.47
N VAL A 148 8.49 10.70 6.25
CA VAL A 148 7.12 10.41 5.83
C VAL A 148 6.99 8.90 5.70
N GLY A 149 6.39 8.28 6.71
CA GLY A 149 6.22 6.83 6.79
C GLY A 149 4.76 6.41 6.62
N TYR A 150 4.52 5.20 6.14
CA TYR A 150 3.18 4.66 5.94
C TYR A 150 2.79 3.72 7.07
N GLY A 151 1.96 4.24 7.97
CA GLY A 151 1.42 3.48 9.08
C GLY A 151 2.39 3.32 10.27
N GLN A 152 1.85 2.72 11.32
CA GLN A 152 2.52 2.57 12.60
C GLN A 152 3.79 1.71 12.52
N ARG A 153 3.78 0.63 11.73
CA ARG A 153 4.94 -0.27 11.59
C ARG A 153 6.14 0.40 10.91
N THR A 154 5.91 1.30 9.95
CA THR A 154 6.99 2.10 9.38
C THR A 154 7.55 3.09 10.40
N LYS A 155 6.70 3.68 11.25
CA LYS A 155 7.14 4.53 12.36
C LYS A 155 8.04 3.75 13.33
N GLU A 156 7.63 2.57 13.76
CA GLU A 156 8.41 1.69 14.62
C GLU A 156 9.77 1.34 14.00
N TYR A 157 9.77 1.03 12.70
CA TYR A 157 11.01 0.77 11.96
C TYR A 157 11.95 1.97 11.93
N LEU A 158 11.45 3.18 11.62
CA LEU A 158 12.25 4.40 11.61
C LEU A 158 12.83 4.71 13.00
N VAL A 159 12.02 4.57 14.05
CA VAL A 159 12.47 4.78 15.44
C VAL A 159 13.54 3.75 15.81
N SER A 160 13.42 2.49 15.41
CA SER A 160 14.44 1.46 15.64
C SER A 160 15.79 1.77 14.96
N LEU A 161 15.77 2.57 13.91
CA LEU A 161 16.94 3.06 13.20
C LEU A 161 17.47 4.42 13.72
N GLY A 162 16.88 4.95 14.80
CA GLY A 162 17.33 6.16 15.49
C GLY A 162 16.62 7.46 15.07
N ALA A 163 15.54 7.37 14.28
CA ALA A 163 14.70 8.54 14.04
C ALA A 163 13.92 8.92 15.31
N SER A 164 13.83 10.21 15.62
CA SER A 164 12.99 10.69 16.72
C SER A 164 11.50 10.56 16.33
N ALA A 165 10.68 10.03 17.24
CA ALA A 165 9.28 9.69 16.98
C ALA A 165 8.42 10.92 16.61
N ASP A 166 8.76 12.10 17.10
CA ASP A 166 8.11 13.39 16.81
C ASP A 166 8.41 13.90 15.39
N LYS A 167 9.53 13.46 14.79
CA LYS A 167 9.92 13.77 13.41
C LYS A 167 9.28 12.83 12.38
N VAL A 168 8.62 11.77 12.82
CA VAL A 168 7.96 10.82 11.92
C VAL A 168 6.52 11.27 11.66
N ILE A 169 6.27 11.67 10.42
CA ILE A 169 4.96 11.98 9.87
C ILE A 169 4.36 10.67 9.40
N VAL A 170 3.20 10.30 9.95
CA VAL A 170 2.51 9.06 9.59
C VAL A 170 1.18 9.41 8.93
N PRO A 171 1.16 9.73 7.63
CA PRO A 171 -0.09 9.81 6.92
C PRO A 171 -0.69 8.41 6.77
N CYS A 172 -2.00 8.33 6.79
CA CYS A 172 -2.66 7.07 6.47
C CYS A 172 -2.36 6.67 5.01
N VAL A 173 -2.40 5.36 4.73
CA VAL A 173 -2.29 4.86 3.35
C VAL A 173 -3.68 4.74 2.78
N ALA A 174 -3.99 5.59 1.81
CA ALA A 174 -5.28 5.63 1.16
C ALA A 174 -5.28 4.80 -0.13
N PRO A 175 -6.36 4.09 -0.46
CA PRO A 175 -6.50 3.38 -1.73
C PRO A 175 -6.75 4.37 -2.88
N ALA A 176 -6.48 3.94 -4.11
CA ALA A 176 -6.94 4.62 -5.31
C ALA A 176 -8.26 4.02 -5.77
N LEU A 177 -9.34 4.43 -5.15
CA LEU A 177 -10.67 3.99 -5.55
C LEU A 177 -11.09 4.64 -6.88
N PRO A 178 -11.97 4.01 -7.67
CA PRO A 178 -12.58 4.63 -8.84
C PRO A 178 -13.23 5.98 -8.52
N HIS A 179 -13.27 6.89 -9.50
CA HIS A 179 -13.85 8.23 -9.28
C HIS A 179 -15.33 8.20 -8.93
N GLU A 180 -16.05 7.18 -9.41
CA GLU A 180 -17.46 6.90 -9.14
C GLU A 180 -17.72 6.22 -7.79
N TYR A 181 -16.67 5.91 -7.00
CA TYR A 181 -16.83 5.25 -5.71
C TYR A 181 -17.69 6.08 -4.76
N SER A 182 -18.70 5.44 -4.19
CA SER A 182 -19.62 6.03 -3.22
C SER A 182 -19.89 5.06 -2.07
N GLN A 183 -19.66 5.51 -0.84
CA GLN A 183 -20.01 4.72 0.35
C GLN A 183 -21.52 4.43 0.44
N LEU A 184 -22.36 5.37 -0.04
CA LEU A 184 -23.80 5.18 -0.05
C LEU A 184 -24.21 4.03 -0.99
N GLU A 185 -23.57 3.94 -2.16
CA GLU A 185 -23.82 2.83 -3.10
C GLU A 185 -23.34 1.49 -2.53
N VAL A 186 -22.20 1.47 -1.82
CA VAL A 186 -21.75 0.26 -1.12
C VAL A 186 -22.78 -0.19 -0.10
N HIS A 187 -23.27 0.69 0.76
CA HIS A 187 -24.32 0.36 1.71
C HIS A 187 -25.63 -0.09 1.05
N ALA A 188 -26.03 0.56 -0.04
CA ALA A 188 -27.21 0.17 -0.81
C ALA A 188 -27.05 -1.23 -1.44
N SER A 189 -25.88 -1.56 -1.96
CA SER A 189 -25.57 -2.88 -2.52
C SER A 189 -25.73 -3.99 -1.48
N TYR A 190 -25.28 -3.80 -0.25
CA TYR A 190 -25.47 -4.76 0.85
C TYR A 190 -26.91 -4.80 1.40
N ALA A 191 -27.67 -3.73 1.22
CA ALA A 191 -29.08 -3.72 1.60
C ALA A 191 -29.93 -4.48 0.57
N ALA A 192 -29.58 -4.44 -0.71
CA ALA A 192 -30.26 -5.11 -1.80
C ALA A 192 -29.85 -6.58 -2.00
N ALA A 193 -28.61 -6.95 -1.58
CA ALA A 193 -28.05 -8.29 -1.79
C ALA A 193 -28.67 -9.32 -0.83
N SER A 194 -29.75 -9.95 -1.24
CA SER A 194 -30.41 -11.01 -0.45
C SER A 194 -30.03 -12.45 -0.86
N ALA A 195 -29.39 -12.70 -2.01
CA ALA A 195 -29.28 -14.08 -2.52
C ALA A 195 -27.96 -14.52 -3.17
N GLU A 196 -27.08 -13.64 -3.61
CA GLU A 196 -25.90 -14.07 -4.39
C GLU A 196 -24.58 -14.17 -3.58
N SER A 197 -24.66 -13.92 -2.28
CA SER A 197 -23.49 -13.98 -1.41
C SER A 197 -23.16 -15.42 -1.01
N ASN A 198 -21.94 -15.86 -1.26
CA ASN A 198 -21.43 -17.10 -0.72
C ASN A 198 -20.70 -16.83 0.61
N PRO A 199 -21.30 -17.13 1.79
CA PRO A 199 -20.63 -16.93 3.07
C PRO A 199 -19.39 -17.82 3.25
N ALA A 200 -19.15 -18.76 2.34
CA ALA A 200 -17.98 -19.61 2.27
C ALA A 200 -17.04 -19.23 1.09
N GLY A 201 -17.24 -18.08 0.45
CA GLY A 201 -16.38 -17.58 -0.63
C GLY A 201 -15.23 -16.75 -0.10
N PHE A 202 -14.00 -17.05 -0.51
CA PHE A 202 -12.81 -16.28 -0.17
C PHE A 202 -12.16 -15.70 -1.42
N LEU A 203 -11.47 -14.60 -1.23
CA LEU A 203 -10.82 -13.87 -2.32
C LEU A 203 -9.36 -13.59 -1.99
N TYR A 204 -8.48 -13.82 -2.95
CA TYR A 204 -7.13 -13.28 -2.95
C TYR A 204 -6.95 -12.36 -4.16
N VAL A 205 -6.34 -11.20 -3.97
CA VAL A 205 -5.98 -10.27 -5.05
C VAL A 205 -4.54 -9.82 -4.87
N GLY A 206 -3.68 -10.10 -5.85
CA GLY A 206 -2.29 -9.69 -5.79
C GLY A 206 -1.38 -10.45 -6.74
N ARG A 207 -0.09 -10.13 -6.72
CA ARG A 207 0.92 -10.86 -7.51
C ARG A 207 1.01 -12.33 -7.05
N LEU A 208 1.18 -13.24 -8.01
CA LEU A 208 1.43 -14.66 -7.72
C LEU A 208 2.94 -14.87 -7.52
N ALA A 209 3.44 -14.50 -6.35
CA ALA A 209 4.87 -14.49 -6.01
C ALA A 209 5.12 -15.19 -4.66
N PRO A 210 6.34 -15.75 -4.43
CA PRO A 210 6.62 -16.55 -3.23
C PRO A 210 6.33 -15.84 -1.90
N GLU A 211 6.64 -14.55 -1.83
CA GLU A 211 6.42 -13.73 -0.62
C GLU A 211 4.94 -13.51 -0.28
N LYS A 212 4.00 -13.93 -1.17
CA LYS A 212 2.57 -13.75 -0.98
C LYS A 212 1.87 -14.89 -0.25
N GLY A 213 2.58 -15.98 0.09
CA GLY A 213 2.05 -17.04 0.95
C GLY A 213 0.90 -17.87 0.34
N LEU A 214 0.82 -17.94 -1.00
CA LEU A 214 -0.30 -18.60 -1.68
C LEU A 214 -0.34 -20.10 -1.50
N MET A 215 0.80 -20.74 -1.25
CA MET A 215 0.85 -22.18 -0.95
C MET A 215 0.20 -22.45 0.42
N ASP A 216 0.51 -21.64 1.42
CA ASP A 216 -0.10 -21.72 2.75
C ASP A 216 -1.62 -21.53 2.67
N LEU A 217 -2.06 -20.59 1.80
CA LEU A 217 -3.49 -20.37 1.57
C LEU A 217 -4.19 -21.60 0.98
N LEU A 218 -3.58 -22.27 -0.01
CA LEU A 218 -4.15 -23.49 -0.58
C LEU A 218 -4.21 -24.62 0.45
N ASP A 219 -3.19 -24.78 1.27
CA ASP A 219 -3.14 -25.80 2.32
C ASP A 219 -4.18 -25.54 3.41
N ALA A 220 -4.33 -24.30 3.86
CA ALA A 220 -5.38 -23.91 4.82
C ALA A 220 -6.77 -24.09 4.21
N PHE A 221 -6.96 -23.71 2.95
CA PHE A 221 -8.25 -23.84 2.25
C PHE A 221 -8.65 -25.30 2.02
N ALA A 222 -7.71 -26.19 1.77
CA ALA A 222 -7.98 -27.62 1.65
C ALA A 222 -8.54 -28.20 2.95
N GLN A 223 -7.99 -27.80 4.11
CA GLN A 223 -8.48 -28.18 5.41
C GLN A 223 -9.84 -27.53 5.73
N LEU A 224 -10.00 -26.24 5.36
CA LEU A 224 -11.25 -25.49 5.55
C LEU A 224 -12.43 -26.16 4.84
N ARG A 225 -12.23 -26.60 3.59
CA ARG A 225 -13.28 -27.24 2.78
C ARG A 225 -13.89 -28.46 3.43
N ALA A 226 -13.13 -29.18 4.27
CA ALA A 226 -13.64 -30.34 5.01
C ALA A 226 -14.69 -29.97 6.06
N THR A 227 -14.67 -28.71 6.57
CA THR A 227 -15.55 -28.22 7.62
C THR A 227 -16.59 -27.20 7.12
N LEU A 228 -16.27 -26.48 6.04
CA LEU A 228 -17.13 -25.43 5.47
C LEU A 228 -17.64 -25.86 4.10
N THR A 229 -18.85 -26.47 4.07
CA THR A 229 -19.47 -26.94 2.85
C THR A 229 -19.69 -25.80 1.85
N GLY A 230 -19.37 -26.03 0.58
CA GLY A 230 -19.54 -25.02 -0.48
C GLY A 230 -18.45 -23.95 -0.52
N ALA A 231 -17.35 -24.12 0.24
CA ALA A 231 -16.22 -23.20 0.23
C ALA A 231 -15.65 -23.05 -1.19
N ARG A 232 -15.38 -21.79 -1.57
CA ARG A 232 -14.74 -21.38 -2.84
C ARG A 232 -13.63 -20.38 -2.56
N LEU A 233 -12.60 -20.41 -3.39
CA LEU A 233 -11.48 -19.47 -3.36
C LEU A 233 -11.22 -18.93 -4.76
N ASP A 234 -11.43 -17.62 -4.92
CA ASP A 234 -11.07 -16.90 -6.14
C ASP A 234 -9.69 -16.25 -5.97
N ILE A 235 -8.76 -16.53 -6.87
CA ILE A 235 -7.42 -15.97 -6.89
C ILE A 235 -7.28 -15.07 -8.12
N ILE A 236 -7.13 -13.77 -7.90
CA ILE A 236 -6.98 -12.74 -8.94
C ILE A 236 -5.54 -12.23 -8.94
N GLY A 237 -4.87 -12.34 -10.07
CA GLY A 237 -3.53 -11.85 -10.29
C GLY A 237 -2.71 -12.69 -11.24
N ALA A 238 -1.48 -12.25 -11.46
CA ALA A 238 -0.51 -12.94 -12.31
C ALA A 238 0.86 -12.98 -11.61
N GLY A 239 1.70 -13.92 -12.05
CA GLY A 239 3.06 -14.06 -11.53
C GLY A 239 3.64 -15.47 -11.72
N ALA A 240 4.90 -15.62 -11.30
CA ALA A 240 5.69 -16.83 -11.52
C ALA A 240 5.10 -18.08 -10.84
N LEU A 241 4.25 -17.91 -9.82
CA LEU A 241 3.64 -19.05 -9.12
C LEU A 241 2.40 -19.62 -9.81
N ARG A 242 1.97 -19.13 -10.98
CA ARG A 242 0.74 -19.62 -11.62
C ARG A 242 0.77 -21.14 -11.84
N GLU A 243 1.80 -21.67 -12.48
CA GLU A 243 1.91 -23.10 -12.74
C GLU A 243 2.12 -23.95 -11.47
N PRO A 244 3.00 -23.55 -10.51
CA PRO A 244 3.05 -24.19 -9.21
C PRO A 244 1.72 -24.25 -8.46
N LEU A 245 0.90 -23.19 -8.51
CA LEU A 245 -0.42 -23.16 -7.89
C LEU A 245 -1.40 -24.11 -8.55
N LEU A 246 -1.45 -24.18 -9.89
CA LEU A 246 -2.29 -25.15 -10.61
C LEU A 246 -1.94 -26.57 -10.22
N LYS A 247 -0.65 -26.90 -10.15
CA LYS A 247 -0.18 -28.23 -9.70
C LYS A 247 -0.63 -28.50 -8.26
N ARG A 248 -0.47 -27.55 -7.35
CA ARG A 248 -0.88 -27.72 -5.94
C ARG A 248 -2.39 -27.88 -5.79
N ILE A 249 -3.20 -27.13 -6.56
CA ILE A 249 -4.66 -27.26 -6.61
C ILE A 249 -5.05 -28.69 -6.99
N ALA A 250 -4.45 -29.25 -8.04
CA ALA A 250 -4.72 -30.63 -8.48
C ALA A 250 -4.29 -31.66 -7.41
N GLU A 251 -3.08 -31.52 -6.82
CA GLU A 251 -2.59 -32.39 -5.74
C GLU A 251 -3.53 -32.42 -4.53
N LEU A 252 -4.15 -31.30 -4.20
CA LEU A 252 -5.09 -31.15 -3.08
C LEU A 252 -6.55 -31.47 -3.44
N GLY A 253 -6.83 -31.81 -4.72
CA GLY A 253 -8.18 -32.08 -5.22
C GLY A 253 -9.12 -30.88 -5.11
N LEU A 254 -8.61 -29.69 -5.40
CA LEU A 254 -9.33 -28.41 -5.27
C LEU A 254 -9.85 -27.83 -6.59
N ASP A 255 -9.73 -28.56 -7.72
CA ASP A 255 -10.05 -28.08 -9.08
C ASP A 255 -11.45 -27.48 -9.23
N GLY A 256 -12.42 -27.98 -8.48
CA GLY A 256 -13.80 -27.46 -8.48
C GLY A 256 -14.07 -26.33 -7.49
N ASN A 257 -13.10 -25.96 -6.66
CA ASN A 257 -13.28 -25.02 -5.54
C ASN A 257 -12.38 -23.79 -5.62
N VAL A 258 -11.27 -23.86 -6.36
CA VAL A 258 -10.31 -22.77 -6.51
C VAL A 258 -10.28 -22.30 -7.96
N SER A 259 -10.39 -21.00 -8.20
CA SER A 259 -10.34 -20.39 -9.53
C SER A 259 -9.15 -19.42 -9.63
N LEU A 260 -8.24 -19.65 -10.62
CA LEU A 260 -7.19 -18.69 -10.98
C LEU A 260 -7.68 -17.81 -12.15
N LEU A 261 -8.07 -16.58 -11.85
CA LEU A 261 -8.81 -15.69 -12.77
C LEU A 261 -7.91 -14.77 -13.61
N GLY A 262 -6.58 -14.80 -13.37
CA GLY A 262 -5.66 -13.86 -14.02
C GLY A 262 -5.79 -12.43 -13.48
N THR A 263 -5.24 -11.47 -14.21
CA THR A 263 -5.27 -10.05 -13.82
C THR A 263 -6.58 -9.41 -14.24
N LEU A 264 -7.23 -8.72 -13.31
CA LEU A 264 -8.47 -7.96 -13.55
C LEU A 264 -8.28 -6.49 -13.15
N PRO A 265 -8.93 -5.53 -13.82
CA PRO A 265 -9.00 -4.15 -13.37
C PRO A 265 -9.86 -4.05 -12.09
N LEU A 266 -9.66 -3.01 -11.27
CA LEU A 266 -10.37 -2.85 -10.00
C LEU A 266 -11.89 -2.90 -10.16
N THR A 267 -12.43 -2.28 -11.20
CA THR A 267 -13.88 -2.30 -11.50
C THR A 267 -14.43 -3.72 -11.69
N ALA A 268 -13.64 -4.63 -12.26
CA ALA A 268 -14.03 -6.04 -12.41
C ALA A 268 -13.77 -6.87 -11.13
N ILE A 269 -12.96 -6.36 -10.20
CA ILE A 269 -12.71 -6.98 -8.88
C ILE A 269 -13.83 -6.66 -7.90
N VAL A 270 -14.46 -5.49 -8.00
CA VAL A 270 -15.50 -5.02 -7.06
C VAL A 270 -16.61 -6.05 -6.81
N PRO A 271 -17.19 -6.74 -7.82
CA PRO A 271 -18.18 -7.79 -7.59
C PRO A 271 -17.68 -8.94 -6.72
N TYR A 272 -16.37 -9.23 -6.76
CA TYR A 272 -15.76 -10.26 -5.91
C TYR A 272 -15.69 -9.81 -4.45
N PHE A 273 -15.40 -8.53 -4.16
CA PHE A 273 -15.49 -8.00 -2.79
C PHE A 273 -16.92 -8.17 -2.24
N TYR A 274 -17.94 -7.82 -3.04
CA TYR A 274 -19.32 -7.94 -2.59
C TYR A 274 -19.76 -9.37 -2.29
N ARG A 275 -19.29 -10.37 -3.03
CA ARG A 275 -19.74 -11.76 -2.86
C ARG A 275 -18.89 -12.59 -1.90
N SER A 276 -17.67 -12.15 -1.58
CA SER A 276 -16.75 -12.90 -0.72
C SER A 276 -17.07 -12.73 0.77
N ALA A 277 -16.81 -13.77 1.53
CA ALA A 277 -16.84 -13.73 3.00
C ALA A 277 -15.66 -12.91 3.55
N ALA A 278 -14.50 -13.02 2.91
CA ALA A 278 -13.33 -12.21 3.24
C ALA A 278 -12.31 -12.18 2.09
N LEU A 279 -11.56 -11.07 2.03
CA LEU A 279 -10.27 -11.04 1.35
C LEU A 279 -9.22 -11.69 2.26
N VAL A 280 -8.40 -12.60 1.71
CA VAL A 280 -7.30 -13.24 2.45
C VAL A 280 -5.96 -12.72 1.93
N LEU A 281 -5.11 -12.21 2.82
CA LEU A 281 -3.79 -11.69 2.51
C LEU A 281 -2.73 -12.46 3.31
N PRO A 282 -2.28 -13.64 2.84
CA PRO A 282 -1.42 -14.55 3.59
C PRO A 282 0.08 -14.23 3.44
N SER A 283 0.41 -12.99 3.15
CA SER A 283 1.75 -12.57 2.75
C SER A 283 2.79 -12.77 3.86
N HIS A 284 3.89 -13.42 3.54
CA HIS A 284 5.08 -13.53 4.39
C HIS A 284 5.81 -12.19 4.51
N SER A 285 5.73 -11.36 3.46
CA SER A 285 6.26 -10.00 3.42
C SER A 285 5.31 -9.09 2.63
N GLU A 286 4.78 -8.08 3.31
CA GLU A 286 3.87 -7.09 2.75
C GLU A 286 4.05 -5.75 3.47
N PRO A 287 4.70 -4.76 2.83
CA PRO A 287 4.91 -3.44 3.45
C PRO A 287 3.61 -2.75 3.84
N TRP A 288 2.54 -2.95 3.06
CA TRP A 288 1.22 -2.44 3.40
C TRP A 288 0.10 -3.43 3.05
N GLY A 289 -0.23 -3.61 1.77
CA GLY A 289 -1.37 -4.40 1.30
C GLY A 289 -2.56 -3.51 0.94
N LEU A 290 -2.41 -2.63 -0.06
CA LEU A 290 -3.46 -1.69 -0.51
C LEU A 290 -4.81 -2.37 -0.82
N VAL A 291 -4.77 -3.61 -1.29
CA VAL A 291 -5.98 -4.39 -1.57
C VAL A 291 -6.86 -4.61 -0.33
N ALA A 292 -6.26 -4.59 0.87
CA ALA A 292 -7.05 -4.64 2.11
C ALA A 292 -7.86 -3.35 2.33
N ASN A 293 -7.28 -2.18 2.00
CA ASN A 293 -8.04 -0.93 2.00
C ASN A 293 -9.20 -0.97 0.99
N GLU A 294 -8.92 -1.48 -0.21
CA GLU A 294 -9.93 -1.62 -1.27
C GLU A 294 -11.06 -2.55 -0.81
N ALA A 295 -10.73 -3.73 -0.30
CA ALA A 295 -11.72 -4.68 0.22
C ALA A 295 -12.62 -4.05 1.30
N LEU A 296 -12.03 -3.43 2.32
CA LEU A 296 -12.77 -2.76 3.38
C LEU A 296 -13.63 -1.60 2.86
N SER A 297 -13.13 -0.84 1.87
CA SER A 297 -13.89 0.24 1.24
C SER A 297 -15.16 -0.27 0.56
N TYR A 298 -15.12 -1.48 0.02
CA TYR A 298 -16.29 -2.17 -0.55
C TYR A 298 -17.00 -3.10 0.44
N GLY A 299 -16.74 -2.96 1.73
CA GLY A 299 -17.46 -3.69 2.79
C GLY A 299 -17.07 -5.15 2.97
N CYS A 300 -15.99 -5.60 2.30
CA CYS A 300 -15.47 -6.97 2.43
C CYS A 300 -14.50 -7.04 3.60
N PRO A 301 -14.73 -7.89 4.62
CA PRO A 301 -13.80 -8.07 5.72
C PRO A 301 -12.52 -8.77 5.26
N VAL A 302 -11.49 -8.73 6.09
CA VAL A 302 -10.16 -9.20 5.73
C VAL A 302 -9.63 -10.26 6.69
N VAL A 303 -8.82 -11.20 6.17
CA VAL A 303 -7.99 -12.14 6.92
C VAL A 303 -6.55 -11.88 6.53
N ILE A 304 -5.74 -11.37 7.44
CA ILE A 304 -4.41 -10.82 7.11
C ILE A 304 -3.34 -11.44 8.01
N ALA A 305 -2.21 -11.84 7.40
CA ALA A 305 -1.05 -12.29 8.16
C ALA A 305 -0.56 -11.18 9.12
N ASP A 306 -0.27 -11.53 10.35
CA ASP A 306 0.08 -10.63 11.45
C ASP A 306 1.27 -9.69 11.15
N ARG A 307 2.13 -10.04 10.20
CA ARG A 307 3.31 -9.24 9.79
C ARG A 307 3.03 -8.21 8.70
N CYS A 308 1.86 -8.21 8.07
CA CYS A 308 1.52 -7.21 7.06
C CYS A 308 1.46 -5.79 7.64
N GLY A 309 1.97 -4.81 6.88
CA GLY A 309 2.11 -3.43 7.34
C GLY A 309 0.80 -2.76 7.74
N CYS A 310 -0.31 -3.12 7.10
CA CYS A 310 -1.63 -2.51 7.31
C CYS A 310 -2.38 -3.03 8.55
N VAL A 311 -1.90 -4.09 9.20
CA VAL A 311 -2.64 -4.74 10.31
C VAL A 311 -3.04 -3.77 11.41
N PRO A 312 -2.15 -2.91 11.95
CA PRO A 312 -2.53 -2.02 13.06
C PRO A 312 -3.65 -1.03 12.73
N GLU A 313 -3.78 -0.64 11.46
CA GLU A 313 -4.73 0.37 11.01
C GLU A 313 -6.04 -0.23 10.47
N LEU A 314 -5.98 -1.42 9.88
CA LEU A 314 -7.11 -1.98 9.12
C LEU A 314 -7.82 -3.12 9.83
N VAL A 315 -7.13 -3.90 10.68
CA VAL A 315 -7.74 -5.08 11.30
C VAL A 315 -8.18 -4.76 12.73
N ILE A 316 -9.48 -4.76 12.91
CA ILE A 316 -10.13 -4.74 14.22
C ILE A 316 -10.81 -6.10 14.36
N GLU A 317 -10.25 -6.95 15.24
CA GLU A 317 -10.70 -8.34 15.45
C GLU A 317 -12.20 -8.43 15.68
N GLY A 318 -12.88 -9.29 14.91
CA GLY A 318 -14.33 -9.46 14.97
C GLY A 318 -15.18 -8.31 14.43
N VAL A 319 -14.55 -7.26 13.86
CA VAL A 319 -15.24 -6.06 13.32
C VAL A 319 -14.95 -5.87 11.84
N SER A 320 -13.68 -5.70 11.46
CA SER A 320 -13.25 -5.56 10.06
C SER A 320 -12.55 -6.82 9.53
N GLY A 321 -12.24 -7.78 10.37
CA GLY A 321 -11.61 -9.02 10.00
C GLY A 321 -10.86 -9.70 11.12
N TYR A 322 -9.88 -10.51 10.75
CA TYR A 322 -9.04 -11.28 11.67
C TYR A 322 -7.60 -11.31 11.22
N THR A 323 -6.68 -11.41 12.18
CA THR A 323 -5.28 -11.70 11.92
C THR A 323 -4.97 -13.17 12.19
N PHE A 324 -3.87 -13.64 11.60
CA PHE A 324 -3.31 -14.97 11.89
C PHE A 324 -1.79 -14.89 11.84
N ARG A 325 -1.11 -15.82 12.48
CA ARG A 325 0.36 -15.92 12.50
C ARG A 325 0.87 -16.38 11.14
N VAL A 326 1.76 -15.58 10.54
CA VAL A 326 2.35 -15.89 9.24
C VAL A 326 2.99 -17.28 9.23
N GLY A 327 2.64 -18.09 8.20
CA GLY A 327 3.14 -19.46 8.04
C GLY A 327 2.45 -20.51 8.92
N ASP A 328 1.47 -20.15 9.74
CA ASP A 328 0.66 -21.07 10.53
C ASP A 328 -0.64 -21.40 9.78
N ILE A 329 -0.68 -22.58 9.18
CA ILE A 329 -1.78 -23.03 8.33
C ILE A 329 -3.07 -23.21 9.13
N GLU A 330 -2.96 -23.70 10.36
CA GLU A 330 -4.13 -23.93 11.23
C GLU A 330 -4.72 -22.61 11.69
N ASP A 331 -3.89 -21.66 12.12
CA ASP A 331 -4.33 -20.33 12.54
C ASP A 331 -4.98 -19.55 11.36
N LEU A 332 -4.42 -19.69 10.14
CA LEU A 332 -5.03 -19.15 8.91
C LEU A 332 -6.42 -19.77 8.67
N ARG A 333 -6.54 -21.12 8.76
CA ARG A 333 -7.80 -21.82 8.61
C ARG A 333 -8.84 -21.33 9.61
N GLU A 334 -8.46 -21.22 10.89
CA GLU A 334 -9.36 -20.71 11.95
C GLU A 334 -9.80 -19.28 11.72
N ALA A 335 -8.89 -18.39 11.31
CA ALA A 335 -9.21 -17.01 10.98
C ALA A 335 -10.19 -16.93 9.80
N MET A 336 -10.04 -17.80 8.79
CA MET A 336 -10.99 -17.90 7.69
C MET A 336 -12.37 -18.38 8.15
N VAL A 337 -12.47 -19.36 9.07
CA VAL A 337 -13.74 -19.82 9.66
C VAL A 337 -14.41 -18.67 10.41
N LYS A 338 -13.66 -17.94 11.24
CA LYS A 338 -14.19 -16.78 11.99
C LYS A 338 -14.69 -15.69 11.05
N ALA A 339 -13.96 -15.41 9.95
CA ALA A 339 -14.38 -14.43 8.96
C ALA A 339 -15.65 -14.85 8.21
N ALA A 340 -15.81 -16.14 7.89
CA ALA A 340 -17.03 -16.68 7.30
C ALA A 340 -18.23 -16.49 8.24
N ALA A 341 -18.06 -16.74 9.53
CA ALA A 341 -19.09 -16.50 10.54
C ALA A 341 -19.43 -15.01 10.69
N LEU A 342 -18.41 -14.12 10.70
CA LEU A 342 -18.58 -12.66 10.73
C LEU A 342 -19.41 -12.18 9.52
N SER A 343 -19.16 -12.72 8.35
CA SER A 343 -19.85 -12.35 7.12
C SER A 343 -21.30 -12.87 7.00
N GLN A 344 -21.78 -13.67 7.92
CA GLN A 344 -23.22 -14.04 7.96
C GLN A 344 -24.10 -12.81 8.23
N ASN A 345 -23.60 -11.83 9.01
CA ASN A 345 -24.28 -10.56 9.21
C ASN A 345 -23.73 -9.46 8.26
N ARG A 346 -23.82 -9.73 6.95
CA ARG A 346 -23.16 -8.95 5.90
C ARG A 346 -23.37 -7.45 5.98
N ARG A 347 -24.61 -7.01 6.23
CA ARG A 347 -24.94 -5.57 6.28
C ARG A 347 -24.18 -4.85 7.40
N THR A 348 -24.17 -5.41 8.59
CA THR A 348 -23.48 -4.84 9.75
C THR A 348 -21.97 -4.90 9.55
N THR A 349 -21.46 -6.05 9.09
CA THR A 349 -20.03 -6.23 8.82
C THR A 349 -19.52 -5.26 7.74
N ALA A 350 -20.28 -5.11 6.65
CA ALA A 350 -19.93 -4.18 5.60
C ALA A 350 -19.88 -2.72 6.08
N ALA A 351 -20.88 -2.31 6.89
CA ALA A 351 -20.88 -0.97 7.48
C ALA A 351 -19.67 -0.74 8.38
N SER A 352 -19.27 -1.74 9.17
CA SER A 352 -18.08 -1.67 10.01
C SER A 352 -16.78 -1.59 9.19
N CYS A 353 -16.65 -2.38 8.12
CA CYS A 353 -15.50 -2.35 7.19
C CYS A 353 -15.37 -0.97 6.54
N VAL A 354 -16.46 -0.43 5.98
CA VAL A 354 -16.49 0.91 5.37
C VAL A 354 -16.14 1.99 6.40
N ALA A 355 -16.62 1.88 7.63
CA ALA A 355 -16.28 2.84 8.70
C ALA A 355 -14.78 2.83 9.07
N VAL A 356 -14.11 1.67 9.00
CA VAL A 356 -12.65 1.59 9.15
C VAL A 356 -11.96 2.23 7.95
N ALA A 357 -12.32 1.85 6.73
CA ALA A 357 -11.70 2.35 5.50
C ALA A 357 -11.89 3.86 5.32
N SER A 358 -13.02 4.43 5.76
CA SER A 358 -13.33 5.87 5.61
C SER A 358 -12.33 6.79 6.31
N LYS A 359 -11.61 6.28 7.30
CA LYS A 359 -10.55 7.02 8.02
C LYS A 359 -9.25 7.12 7.20
N LEU A 360 -9.10 6.29 6.16
CA LEU A 360 -7.87 6.17 5.37
C LEU A 360 -8.11 6.62 3.91
N MET A 361 -8.68 7.80 3.74
CA MET A 361 -8.98 8.37 2.43
C MET A 361 -7.88 9.34 1.97
N PRO A 362 -7.74 9.59 0.65
CA PRO A 362 -6.70 10.46 0.10
C PRO A 362 -6.67 11.86 0.73
N GLY A 363 -7.83 12.46 1.02
CA GLY A 363 -7.94 13.76 1.70
C GLY A 363 -7.34 13.75 3.11
N THR A 364 -7.67 12.73 3.90
CA THR A 364 -7.10 12.55 5.26
C THR A 364 -5.59 12.36 5.21
N ALA A 365 -5.10 11.51 4.29
CA ALA A 365 -3.67 11.29 4.10
C ALA A 365 -2.93 12.57 3.71
N ALA A 366 -3.51 13.34 2.80
CA ALA A 366 -2.96 14.61 2.34
C ALA A 366 -2.91 15.65 3.47
N GLU A 367 -3.94 15.74 4.30
CA GLU A 367 -3.98 16.67 5.44
C GLU A 367 -2.94 16.31 6.50
N GLN A 368 -2.83 15.03 6.87
CA GLN A 368 -1.83 14.54 7.81
C GLN A 368 -0.41 14.80 7.29
N MET A 369 -0.17 14.54 6.00
CA MET A 369 1.10 14.81 5.34
C MET A 369 1.43 16.29 5.34
N LEU A 370 0.50 17.16 4.91
CA LEU A 370 0.73 18.60 4.86
C LEU A 370 1.04 19.19 6.23
N ASN A 371 0.23 18.84 7.23
CA ASN A 371 0.43 19.32 8.60
C ASN A 371 1.80 18.88 9.16
N GLY A 372 2.23 17.68 8.88
CA GLY A 372 3.55 17.17 9.26
C GLY A 372 4.69 17.88 8.55
N LEU A 373 4.60 18.06 7.23
CA LEU A 373 5.61 18.77 6.43
C LEU A 373 5.71 20.26 6.81
N CYS A 374 4.59 20.91 7.11
CA CYS A 374 4.60 22.29 7.60
C CYS A 374 5.31 22.41 8.95
N ARG A 375 5.07 21.49 9.90
CA ARG A 375 5.82 21.45 11.17
C ARG A 375 7.31 21.26 10.94
N ALA A 376 7.69 20.32 10.06
CA ALA A 376 9.09 20.08 9.74
C ALA A 376 9.76 21.30 9.09
N ALA A 377 9.05 22.02 8.23
CA ALA A 377 9.56 23.26 7.62
C ALA A 377 9.69 24.41 8.63
N ALA A 378 8.83 24.49 9.63
CA ALA A 378 8.84 25.56 10.64
C ALA A 378 9.81 25.31 11.81
N SER A 379 10.19 24.04 12.10
CA SER A 379 11.11 23.71 13.21
C SER A 379 12.43 24.47 13.05
N GLN A 380 12.91 25.13 14.09
CA GLN A 380 14.24 25.75 14.08
C GLN A 380 15.31 24.64 13.98
N ALA A 381 16.38 24.89 13.20
CA ALA A 381 17.49 23.95 12.99
C ALA A 381 18.34 23.78 14.25
#